data_a082d0609dd90b1b9f5253ac20ff276f
#
_entry.id   a082d0609dd90b1b9f5253ac20ff276f
#
_cell.length_a   1.000
_cell.length_b   1.000
_cell.length_c   1.000
_cell.angle_alpha   90.00
_cell.angle_beta   90.00
_cell.angle_gamma   90.00
#
_symmetry.space_group_name_H-M   'P 1'
#
loop_
_entity.id
_entity.type
_entity.pdbx_description
1 polymer ?
#
loop_
_entity_poly.entity_id
_entity_poly.type
_entity_poly.pdbx_seq_one_letter_code
_entity_poly.pdbx_strand_id
1 'polypeptide(L)'
;MKRREFLKRGALVAVGTAAAATGVTVVGYAAGEAVKLAALDQHEGATLLKMARQIFPHDRLGDSYYWKVVEDLDREAATTPATAKLLHDGVANLDQAQTAKFVALSPDEQIAALKKIDGSPFFQKVQSTEIVSLYNNHEVWKQFGYPGASYPFGGYIHHGFNDLNWLPDPPESASPKPA
;
A
#
# COMPACT_ATOMS: atom_id res chain seq x y z
N MET A 1 12.09 31.34 -14.86
CA MET A 1 11.97 30.04 -15.56
C MET A 1 10.80 30.10 -16.53
N LYS A 2 11.04 29.97 -17.83
CA LYS A 2 9.98 30.11 -18.86
C LYS A 2 9.25 28.80 -19.02
N ARG A 3 7.91 28.82 -19.05
CA ARG A 3 7.02 27.64 -19.19
C ARG A 3 7.41 26.64 -20.30
N ARG A 4 8.11 27.10 -21.33
CA ARG A 4 8.63 26.26 -22.42
C ARG A 4 9.77 25.31 -22.03
N GLU A 5 10.57 25.63 -21.01
CA GLU A 5 11.65 24.75 -20.57
C GLU A 5 11.16 23.62 -19.66
N PHE A 6 10.05 23.87 -18.92
CA PHE A 6 9.39 22.84 -18.12
C PHE A 6 8.79 21.73 -19.01
N LEU A 7 8.16 22.11 -20.13
CA LEU A 7 7.58 21.16 -21.08
C LEU A 7 8.63 20.37 -21.88
N LYS A 8 9.82 20.91 -22.10
CA LYS A 8 10.92 20.17 -22.76
C LYS A 8 11.60 19.15 -21.86
N ARG A 9 11.52 19.29 -20.55
CA ARG A 9 12.05 18.32 -19.59
C ARG A 9 11.04 17.24 -19.16
N GLY A 10 9.73 17.46 -19.43
CA GLY A 10 8.65 16.51 -19.13
C GLY A 10 8.34 15.50 -20.23
N ALA A 11 9.04 15.53 -21.37
CA ALA A 11 8.71 14.70 -22.54
C ALA A 11 9.77 13.62 -22.82
N LEU A 12 10.32 12.99 -21.79
CA LEU A 12 11.13 11.78 -21.93
C LEU A 12 10.64 10.69 -20.98
N VAL A 13 9.34 10.35 -21.11
CA VAL A 13 8.89 8.99 -20.81
C VAL A 13 9.06 8.21 -22.11
N ALA A 14 10.26 7.77 -22.36
CA ALA A 14 10.53 6.79 -23.41
C ALA A 14 9.92 5.46 -22.93
N VAL A 15 8.81 5.07 -23.55
CA VAL A 15 8.36 3.68 -23.55
C VAL A 15 9.44 2.88 -24.29
N GLY A 16 10.37 2.35 -23.52
CA GLY A 16 11.39 1.43 -24.01
C GLY A 16 10.81 0.04 -24.12
N THR A 17 10.26 -0.29 -25.29
CA THR A 17 10.14 -1.69 -25.72
C THR A 17 11.54 -2.18 -26.07
N ALA A 18 12.17 -2.96 -25.23
CA ALA A 18 13.39 -3.69 -25.59
C ALA A 18 13.47 -5.04 -24.88
N ALA A 19 13.34 -6.06 -25.71
CA ALA A 19 14.04 -7.32 -25.70
C ALA A 19 13.84 -8.29 -24.53
N ALA A 20 13.07 -9.32 -24.83
CA ALA A 20 13.11 -10.64 -24.21
C ALA A 20 14.53 -11.26 -24.40
N ALA A 21 15.22 -11.52 -23.29
CA ALA A 21 16.17 -12.64 -23.10
C ALA A 21 16.93 -12.46 -21.76
N THR A 22 16.31 -12.64 -20.69
CA THR A 22 16.71 -13.08 -19.35
C THR A 22 15.62 -12.60 -18.40
N GLY A 23 14.98 -13.50 -17.68
CA GLY A 23 13.79 -13.25 -16.89
C GLY A 23 13.97 -12.32 -15.68
N VAL A 24 14.33 -11.07 -15.93
CA VAL A 24 14.36 -10.00 -14.94
C VAL A 24 13.42 -8.91 -15.42
N THR A 25 12.23 -8.88 -14.90
CA THR A 25 11.25 -7.84 -15.15
C THR A 25 11.45 -6.69 -14.18
N VAL A 26 11.69 -5.51 -14.72
CA VAL A 26 11.96 -4.28 -13.98
C VAL A 26 10.73 -3.40 -13.99
N VAL A 27 10.11 -3.16 -12.85
CA VAL A 27 9.04 -2.17 -12.71
C VAL A 27 9.64 -0.83 -12.35
N GLY A 28 9.52 0.14 -13.25
CA GLY A 28 10.02 1.50 -13.01
C GLY A 28 9.11 2.29 -12.08
N TYR A 29 9.65 2.75 -10.96
CA TYR A 29 9.11 3.88 -10.22
C TYR A 29 9.41 5.19 -10.92
N ALA A 30 8.54 6.18 -10.74
CA ALA A 30 8.78 7.55 -11.20
C ALA A 30 9.95 8.25 -10.47
N ALA A 31 10.85 7.51 -9.83
CA ALA A 31 12.12 7.97 -9.24
C ALA A 31 13.09 6.81 -8.99
N GLY A 32 13.53 6.11 -10.04
CA GLY A 32 14.92 5.66 -10.07
C GLY A 32 15.30 4.28 -9.55
N GLU A 33 14.47 3.44 -8.94
CA GLU A 33 14.87 2.06 -8.64
C GLU A 33 13.82 1.04 -9.07
N ALA A 34 14.28 0.08 -9.85
CA ALA A 34 13.48 -1.03 -10.31
C ALA A 34 13.37 -2.08 -9.20
N VAL A 35 12.17 -2.38 -8.73
CA VAL A 35 11.95 -3.44 -7.75
C VAL A 35 12.12 -4.78 -8.43
N LYS A 36 13.08 -5.57 -7.93
CA LYS A 36 13.32 -6.94 -8.37
C LYS A 36 12.51 -7.89 -7.51
N LEU A 37 11.47 -8.47 -8.08
CA LEU A 37 10.67 -9.51 -7.44
C LEU A 37 11.31 -10.88 -7.67
N ALA A 38 11.21 -11.78 -6.70
CA ALA A 38 11.83 -13.09 -6.69
C ALA A 38 10.86 -14.21 -7.11
N ALA A 39 9.60 -14.12 -6.72
CA ALA A 39 8.56 -15.11 -6.95
C ALA A 39 7.41 -14.59 -7.82
N LEU A 40 7.11 -13.30 -7.71
CA LEU A 40 6.04 -12.65 -8.45
C LEU A 40 6.55 -12.03 -9.75
N ASP A 41 5.71 -11.99 -10.76
CA ASP A 41 6.01 -11.26 -11.98
C ASP A 41 5.67 -9.76 -11.86
N GLN A 42 6.02 -8.99 -12.90
CA GLN A 42 5.80 -7.55 -12.93
C GLN A 42 4.32 -7.17 -12.88
N HIS A 43 3.48 -7.92 -13.56
CA HIS A 43 2.05 -7.66 -13.61
C HIS A 43 1.39 -7.96 -12.26
N GLU A 44 1.78 -9.05 -11.62
CA GLU A 44 1.32 -9.43 -10.29
C GLU A 44 1.72 -8.38 -9.26
N GLY A 45 2.98 -7.94 -9.27
CA GLY A 45 3.45 -6.87 -8.40
C GLY A 45 2.68 -5.57 -8.60
N ALA A 46 2.43 -5.17 -9.85
CA ALA A 46 1.63 -3.98 -10.16
C ALA A 46 0.16 -4.12 -9.73
N THR A 47 -0.41 -5.30 -9.87
CA THR A 47 -1.78 -5.59 -9.43
C THR A 47 -1.90 -5.52 -7.91
N LEU A 48 -0.97 -6.14 -7.18
CA LEU A 48 -0.93 -6.10 -5.72
C LEU A 48 -0.71 -4.67 -5.19
N LEU A 49 0.16 -3.88 -5.85
CA LEU A 49 0.34 -2.47 -5.52
C LEU A 49 -0.97 -1.69 -5.66
N LYS A 50 -1.68 -1.84 -6.78
CA LYS A 50 -2.97 -1.17 -7.00
C LYS A 50 -4.02 -1.65 -6.00
N MET A 51 -4.04 -2.95 -5.70
CA MET A 51 -4.94 -3.53 -4.70
C MET A 51 -4.68 -2.91 -3.31
N ALA A 52 -3.43 -2.86 -2.85
CA ALA A 52 -3.05 -2.26 -1.58
C ALA A 52 -3.47 -0.77 -1.51
N ARG A 53 -3.23 -0.01 -2.56
CA ARG A 53 -3.69 1.40 -2.65
C ARG A 53 -5.20 1.58 -2.52
N GLN A 54 -6.00 0.58 -2.89
CA GLN A 54 -7.46 0.63 -2.77
C GLN A 54 -7.97 0.11 -1.42
N ILE A 55 -7.23 -0.81 -0.78
CA ILE A 55 -7.62 -1.35 0.54
C ILE A 55 -7.40 -0.28 1.63
N PHE A 56 -6.23 0.36 1.67
CA PHE A 56 -5.92 1.43 2.62
C PHE A 56 -5.43 2.68 1.88
N PRO A 57 -6.35 3.49 1.32
CA PRO A 57 -5.99 4.68 0.55
C PRO A 57 -5.51 5.81 1.47
N HIS A 58 -4.25 6.24 1.28
CA HIS A 58 -3.67 7.37 1.98
C HIS A 58 -3.06 8.34 0.98
N ASP A 59 -3.66 9.51 0.81
CA ASP A 59 -3.22 10.53 -0.16
C ASP A 59 -1.80 11.03 0.12
N ARG A 60 -1.37 11.01 1.38
CA ARG A 60 -0.05 11.49 1.80
C ARG A 60 1.06 10.47 1.58
N LEU A 61 0.73 9.19 1.36
CA LEU A 61 1.72 8.13 1.17
C LEU A 61 1.93 7.88 -0.33
N GLY A 62 3.18 7.99 -0.77
CA GLY A 62 3.57 7.62 -2.13
C GLY A 62 3.59 6.09 -2.33
N ASP A 63 3.68 5.66 -3.59
CA ASP A 63 3.70 4.25 -3.96
C ASP A 63 4.86 3.46 -3.32
N SER A 64 5.98 4.13 -2.97
CA SER A 64 7.12 3.50 -2.32
C SER A 64 6.77 2.80 -0.99
N TYR A 65 5.82 3.33 -0.24
CA TYR A 65 5.36 2.70 1.01
C TYR A 65 4.54 1.44 0.75
N TYR A 66 3.71 1.45 -0.29
CA TYR A 66 2.88 0.30 -0.68
C TYR A 66 3.69 -0.79 -1.37
N TRP A 67 4.78 -0.42 -2.04
CA TRP A 67 5.70 -1.43 -2.57
C TRP A 67 6.32 -2.30 -1.48
N LYS A 68 6.51 -1.77 -0.29
CA LYS A 68 6.97 -2.57 0.84
C LYS A 68 6.04 -3.75 1.13
N VAL A 69 4.74 -3.55 0.95
CA VAL A 69 3.74 -4.63 1.06
C VAL A 69 3.98 -5.69 -0.02
N VAL A 70 4.20 -5.26 -1.28
CA VAL A 70 4.47 -6.17 -2.40
C VAL A 70 5.76 -6.94 -2.19
N GLU A 71 6.83 -6.28 -1.71
CA GLU A 71 8.10 -6.93 -1.38
C GLU A 71 7.96 -7.98 -0.27
N ASP A 72 7.14 -7.70 0.74
CA ASP A 72 6.91 -8.63 1.85
C ASP A 72 6.09 -9.85 1.39
N LEU A 73 5.08 -9.64 0.52
CA LEU A 73 4.32 -10.71 -0.14
C LEU A 73 5.21 -11.56 -1.06
N ASP A 74 6.05 -10.92 -1.86
CA ASP A 74 7.00 -11.61 -2.77
C ASP A 74 8.01 -12.46 -1.99
N ARG A 75 8.56 -11.92 -0.91
CA ARG A 75 9.49 -12.64 -0.03
C ARG A 75 8.85 -13.86 0.59
N GLU A 76 7.60 -13.75 1.03
CA GLU A 76 6.87 -14.89 1.58
C GLU A 76 6.55 -15.91 0.50
N ALA A 77 6.12 -15.45 -0.69
CA ALA A 77 5.87 -16.32 -1.84
C ALA A 77 7.14 -17.10 -2.26
N ALA A 78 8.31 -16.45 -2.22
CA ALA A 78 9.59 -17.10 -2.55
C ALA A 78 9.95 -18.24 -1.60
N THR A 79 9.46 -18.23 -0.36
CA THR A 79 9.76 -19.23 0.67
C THR A 79 8.62 -20.23 0.89
N THR A 80 7.39 -19.85 0.54
CA THR A 80 6.17 -20.61 0.85
C THR A 80 5.36 -20.88 -0.42
N PRO A 81 5.45 -22.10 -1.00
CA PRO A 81 4.74 -22.43 -2.26
C PRO A 81 3.22 -22.23 -2.19
N ALA A 82 2.61 -22.44 -1.01
CA ALA A 82 1.18 -22.21 -0.83
C ALA A 82 0.82 -20.70 -0.96
N THR A 83 1.66 -19.82 -0.43
CA THR A 83 1.48 -18.36 -0.58
C THR A 83 1.71 -17.95 -2.03
N ALA A 84 2.74 -18.47 -2.70
CA ALA A 84 2.99 -18.21 -4.12
C ALA A 84 1.75 -18.59 -4.97
N LYS A 85 1.25 -19.82 -4.80
CA LYS A 85 0.04 -20.25 -5.49
C LYS A 85 -1.17 -19.38 -5.20
N LEU A 86 -1.38 -19.00 -3.93
CA LEU A 86 -2.50 -18.15 -3.53
C LEU A 86 -2.45 -16.79 -4.23
N LEU A 87 -1.26 -16.18 -4.33
CA LEU A 87 -1.08 -14.88 -4.97
C LEU A 87 -1.22 -14.98 -6.49
N HIS A 88 -0.61 -15.97 -7.14
CA HIS A 88 -0.75 -16.19 -8.59
C HIS A 88 -2.21 -16.43 -8.97
N ASP A 89 -2.88 -17.38 -8.31
CA ASP A 89 -4.29 -17.70 -8.58
C ASP A 89 -5.20 -16.50 -8.27
N GLY A 90 -4.91 -15.78 -7.18
CA GLY A 90 -5.68 -14.62 -6.77
C GLY A 90 -5.64 -13.49 -7.79
N VAL A 91 -4.45 -13.14 -8.28
CA VAL A 91 -4.29 -12.12 -9.34
C VAL A 91 -4.92 -12.57 -10.64
N ALA A 92 -4.69 -13.84 -11.06
CA ALA A 92 -5.29 -14.38 -12.28
C ALA A 92 -6.82 -14.35 -12.23
N ASN A 93 -7.42 -14.74 -11.10
CA ASN A 93 -8.87 -14.72 -10.91
C ASN A 93 -9.41 -13.28 -10.89
N LEU A 94 -8.68 -12.34 -10.27
CA LEU A 94 -9.07 -10.92 -10.23
C LEU A 94 -9.09 -10.31 -11.64
N ASP A 95 -8.12 -10.63 -12.47
CA ASP A 95 -8.07 -10.18 -13.87
C ASP A 95 -9.17 -10.83 -14.73
N GLN A 96 -9.40 -12.14 -14.58
CA GLN A 96 -10.41 -12.86 -15.37
C GLN A 96 -11.85 -12.45 -15.06
N ALA A 97 -12.11 -12.00 -13.84
CA ALA A 97 -13.44 -11.57 -13.41
C ALA A 97 -13.87 -10.22 -13.98
N GLN A 98 -12.99 -9.53 -14.72
CA GLN A 98 -13.20 -8.20 -15.25
C GLN A 98 -13.11 -8.15 -16.80
N THR A 99 -13.59 -7.06 -17.39
CA THR A 99 -13.49 -6.82 -18.84
C THR A 99 -12.09 -6.42 -19.30
N ALA A 100 -11.26 -5.95 -18.38
CA ALA A 100 -9.87 -5.59 -18.58
C ALA A 100 -9.04 -6.04 -17.36
N LYS A 101 -7.71 -6.06 -17.52
CA LYS A 101 -6.83 -6.36 -16.38
C LYS A 101 -7.06 -5.36 -15.24
N PHE A 102 -7.02 -5.81 -14.01
CA PHE A 102 -7.30 -5.01 -12.81
C PHE A 102 -6.51 -3.70 -12.76
N VAL A 103 -5.24 -3.73 -13.17
CA VAL A 103 -4.37 -2.53 -13.19
C VAL A 103 -4.83 -1.45 -14.17
N ALA A 104 -5.63 -1.81 -15.17
CA ALA A 104 -6.15 -0.90 -16.20
C ALA A 104 -7.55 -0.35 -15.87
N LEU A 105 -8.19 -0.85 -14.82
CA LEU A 105 -9.49 -0.39 -14.36
C LEU A 105 -9.38 0.99 -13.70
N SER A 106 -10.47 1.74 -13.76
CA SER A 106 -10.62 2.97 -12.98
C SER A 106 -10.64 2.66 -11.46
N PRO A 107 -10.34 3.62 -10.59
CA PRO A 107 -10.38 3.42 -9.13
C PRO A 107 -11.72 2.86 -8.63
N ASP A 108 -12.84 3.35 -9.15
CA ASP A 108 -14.17 2.87 -8.75
C ASP A 108 -14.43 1.43 -9.19
N GLU A 109 -13.97 1.05 -10.38
CA GLU A 109 -14.06 -0.32 -10.87
C GLU A 109 -13.15 -1.26 -10.08
N GLN A 110 -11.94 -0.80 -9.69
CA GLN A 110 -11.05 -1.54 -8.82
C GLN A 110 -11.69 -1.81 -7.47
N ILE A 111 -12.28 -0.80 -6.83
CA ILE A 111 -13.02 -0.96 -5.57
C ILE A 111 -14.20 -1.94 -5.72
N ALA A 112 -14.97 -1.82 -6.82
CA ALA A 112 -16.08 -2.72 -7.08
C ALA A 112 -15.62 -4.18 -7.29
N ALA A 113 -14.46 -4.38 -7.93
CA ALA A 113 -13.85 -5.70 -8.10
C ALA A 113 -13.39 -6.28 -6.75
N LEU A 114 -12.72 -5.48 -5.91
CA LEU A 114 -12.25 -5.91 -4.59
C LEU A 114 -13.40 -6.27 -3.65
N LYS A 115 -14.52 -5.54 -3.68
CA LYS A 115 -15.72 -5.87 -2.90
C LYS A 115 -16.31 -7.24 -3.23
N LYS A 116 -16.11 -7.75 -4.45
CA LYS A 116 -16.59 -9.08 -4.84
C LYS A 116 -15.75 -10.21 -4.26
N ILE A 117 -14.49 -9.94 -3.94
CA ILE A 117 -13.55 -10.91 -3.37
C ILE A 117 -13.27 -10.65 -1.88
N ASP A 118 -13.96 -9.70 -1.27
CA ASP A 118 -13.86 -9.41 0.16
C ASP A 118 -14.08 -10.69 0.99
N GLY A 119 -13.24 -10.90 2.00
CA GLY A 119 -13.26 -12.12 2.81
C GLY A 119 -12.62 -13.35 2.17
N SER A 120 -12.21 -13.32 0.89
CA SER A 120 -11.47 -14.43 0.30
C SER A 120 -10.08 -14.60 0.93
N PRO A 121 -9.49 -15.82 0.91
CA PRO A 121 -8.14 -16.03 1.43
C PRO A 121 -7.08 -15.14 0.77
N PHE A 122 -7.21 -14.86 -0.53
CA PHE A 122 -6.35 -13.95 -1.25
C PHE A 122 -6.45 -12.51 -0.74
N PHE A 123 -7.69 -11.99 -0.62
CA PHE A 123 -7.92 -10.65 -0.09
C PHE A 123 -7.39 -10.50 1.33
N GLN A 124 -7.73 -11.44 2.21
CA GLN A 124 -7.28 -11.44 3.61
C GLN A 124 -5.76 -11.51 3.73
N LYS A 125 -5.09 -12.28 2.85
CA LYS A 125 -3.63 -12.36 2.83
C LYS A 125 -2.99 -11.02 2.50
N VAL A 126 -3.46 -10.35 1.45
CA VAL A 126 -2.95 -9.02 1.08
C VAL A 126 -3.23 -8.02 2.18
N GLN A 127 -4.47 -7.94 2.67
CA GLN A 127 -4.88 -7.01 3.73
C GLN A 127 -4.07 -7.19 5.02
N SER A 128 -3.92 -8.43 5.49
CA SER A 128 -3.18 -8.71 6.74
C SER A 128 -1.69 -8.37 6.62
N THR A 129 -1.08 -8.66 5.47
CA THR A 129 0.31 -8.28 5.20
C THR A 129 0.44 -6.76 5.14
N GLU A 130 -0.50 -6.07 4.49
CA GLU A 130 -0.49 -4.62 4.37
C GLU A 130 -0.60 -3.92 5.73
N ILE A 131 -1.49 -4.37 6.62
CA ILE A 131 -1.61 -3.83 7.97
C ILE A 131 -0.25 -3.85 8.68
N VAL A 132 0.50 -4.94 8.58
CA VAL A 132 1.80 -5.05 9.22
C VAL A 132 2.85 -4.22 8.50
N SER A 133 2.99 -4.38 7.18
CA SER A 133 4.06 -3.75 6.39
C SER A 133 3.92 -2.24 6.32
N LEU A 134 2.68 -1.72 6.24
CA LEU A 134 2.42 -0.29 6.14
C LEU A 134 2.44 0.38 7.51
N TYR A 135 1.67 -0.14 8.47
CA TYR A 135 1.49 0.53 9.76
C TYR A 135 2.56 0.19 10.81
N ASN A 136 3.41 -0.80 10.59
CA ASN A 136 4.61 -1.02 11.41
C ASN A 136 5.86 -0.33 10.83
N ASN A 137 5.68 0.58 9.88
CA ASN A 137 6.75 1.34 9.27
C ASN A 137 6.92 2.69 9.97
N HIS A 138 8.09 2.93 10.57
CA HIS A 138 8.39 4.16 11.31
C HIS A 138 8.35 5.42 10.43
N GLU A 139 8.62 5.31 9.13
CA GLU A 139 8.50 6.45 8.22
C GLU A 139 7.02 6.81 7.97
N VAL A 140 6.15 5.81 7.94
CA VAL A 140 4.70 6.01 7.86
C VAL A 140 4.17 6.64 9.15
N TRP A 141 4.68 6.24 10.33
CA TRP A 141 4.32 6.85 11.60
C TRP A 141 4.58 8.36 11.60
N LYS A 142 5.74 8.79 11.06
CA LYS A 142 6.07 10.24 10.93
C LYS A 142 5.05 10.99 10.08
N GLN A 143 4.55 10.38 9.01
CA GLN A 143 3.54 11.01 8.13
C GLN A 143 2.18 11.19 8.83
N PHE A 144 1.86 10.31 9.78
CA PHE A 144 0.62 10.36 10.57
C PHE A 144 0.78 11.13 11.90
N GLY A 145 1.99 11.53 12.26
CA GLY A 145 2.27 12.15 13.56
C GLY A 145 2.21 11.16 14.72
N TYR A 146 2.31 9.84 14.46
CA TYR A 146 2.35 8.85 15.51
C TYR A 146 3.78 8.74 16.09
N PRO A 147 3.98 9.02 17.40
CA PRO A 147 5.31 9.04 18.01
C PRO A 147 5.90 7.64 18.25
N GLY A 148 5.13 6.58 18.04
CA GLY A 148 5.52 5.21 18.34
C GLY A 148 4.94 4.67 19.65
N ALA A 149 5.34 3.46 20.00
CA ALA A 149 4.91 2.81 21.24
C ALA A 149 5.42 3.57 22.46
N SER A 150 4.55 3.81 23.44
CA SER A 150 4.91 4.52 24.68
C SER A 150 5.72 3.65 25.66
N TYR A 151 5.61 2.32 25.54
CA TYR A 151 6.26 1.38 26.44
C TYR A 151 7.77 1.60 26.62
N PRO A 152 8.58 1.81 25.55
CA PRO A 152 10.02 2.07 25.67
C PRO A 152 10.36 3.35 26.45
N PHE A 153 9.39 4.26 26.58
CA PHE A 153 9.53 5.56 27.26
C PHE A 153 8.83 5.61 28.62
N GLY A 154 8.56 4.45 29.24
CA GLY A 154 7.91 4.39 30.54
C GLY A 154 6.38 4.37 30.52
N GLY A 155 5.77 4.10 29.39
CA GLY A 155 4.32 4.05 29.19
C GLY A 155 3.68 5.44 29.12
N TYR A 156 2.42 5.53 29.53
CA TYR A 156 1.65 6.78 29.47
C TYR A 156 1.74 7.64 30.74
N ILE A 157 2.60 7.31 31.70
CA ILE A 157 2.73 8.06 32.98
C ILE A 157 3.00 9.55 32.73
N HIS A 158 3.72 9.90 31.66
CA HIS A 158 4.07 11.26 31.29
C HIS A 158 3.63 11.64 29.88
N HIS A 159 2.72 10.86 29.26
CA HIS A 159 2.25 11.05 27.92
C HIS A 159 0.72 11.01 27.84
N GLY A 160 0.15 11.69 26.86
CA GLY A 160 -1.30 11.63 26.59
C GLY A 160 -2.15 12.60 27.41
N PHE A 161 -1.52 13.57 28.10
CA PHE A 161 -2.21 14.59 28.88
C PHE A 161 -2.53 15.86 28.08
N ASN A 162 -2.25 15.89 26.79
CA ASN A 162 -2.57 17.02 25.94
C ASN A 162 -4.01 16.89 25.47
N ASP A 163 -4.88 17.72 26.00
CA ASP A 163 -6.26 17.82 25.53
C ASP A 163 -6.30 18.29 24.07
N LEU A 164 -7.23 17.72 23.33
CA LEU A 164 -7.46 18.12 21.94
C LEU A 164 -8.20 19.47 21.94
N ASN A 165 -7.50 20.55 21.62
CA ASN A 165 -8.02 21.91 21.64
C ASN A 165 -9.17 22.21 20.65
N TRP A 166 -9.48 21.25 19.77
CA TRP A 166 -10.57 21.33 18.81
C TRP A 166 -11.82 20.53 19.22
N LEU A 167 -11.74 19.74 20.31
CA LEU A 167 -12.89 19.05 20.89
C LEU A 167 -13.62 19.99 21.84
N PRO A 168 -14.94 20.14 21.72
CA PRO A 168 -15.71 20.86 22.72
C PRO A 168 -15.65 20.10 24.06
N ASP A 169 -15.66 20.85 25.16
CA ASP A 169 -15.75 20.26 26.48
C ASP A 169 -17.02 19.42 26.62
N PRO A 170 -16.94 18.27 27.31
CA PRO A 170 -18.12 17.46 27.58
C PRO A 170 -19.14 18.24 28.41
N PRO A 171 -20.45 18.04 28.18
CA PRO A 171 -21.46 18.71 28.99
C PRO A 171 -21.32 18.29 30.46
N GLU A 172 -21.61 19.23 31.38
CA GLU A 172 -21.53 19.01 32.84
C GLU A 172 -22.30 17.76 33.28
N SER A 173 -23.41 17.45 32.60
CA SER A 173 -24.20 16.25 32.84
C SER A 173 -23.48 14.93 32.56
N ALA A 174 -22.38 14.93 31.79
CA ALA A 174 -21.56 13.77 31.50
C ALA A 174 -20.45 13.55 32.55
N SER A 175 -20.21 14.52 33.44
CA SER A 175 -19.23 14.39 34.50
C SER A 175 -19.73 13.45 35.61
N PRO A 176 -18.87 12.54 36.11
CA PRO A 176 -19.25 11.68 37.23
C PRO A 176 -19.53 12.54 38.47
N LYS A 177 -20.63 12.27 39.16
CA LYS A 177 -20.92 12.96 40.41
C LYS A 177 -19.87 12.59 41.45
N PRO A 178 -19.33 13.56 42.22
CA PRO A 178 -18.44 13.23 43.31
C PRO A 178 -19.14 12.31 44.29
N ALA A 179 -18.40 11.28 44.76
CA ALA A 179 -18.89 10.32 45.72
C ALA A 179 -19.09 10.94 47.12
#